data_387ceb2c6d9c50309ad9d7612de940b4
#
_entry.id   387ceb2c6d9c50309ad9d7612de940b4
#
_cell.length_a   1.000
_cell.length_b   1.000
_cell.length_c   1.000
_cell.angle_alpha   90.00
_cell.angle_beta   90.00
_cell.angle_gamma   90.00
#
_symmetry.space_group_name_H-M   'P 1'
#
loop_
_entity.id
_entity.type
_entity.pdbx_description
1 polymer ?
#
loop_
_entity_poly.entity_id
_entity_poly.type
_entity_poly.pdbx_seq_one_letter_code
_entity_poly.pdbx_strand_id
1 'polypeptide(L)'
;IVGELKTPEEVFKIVDQDKVFYQQSGGGVTFSGGEPFLHPEFIQKVSAMCKAEGYTTAVETCGNFCLSPVLKIIDLIDHVLFDIKIIDEEKHIRYCGKSNQKIHRNFETLLKLTDVTPRVPIIPGINDTPVDIALLCRFFTQYKDKIKRVHILPYHNLGLGKYEALDEPYSLNDVHPPSDEHMNGIKADLERCGFEVVIGG
;
A
#
# COMPACT_ATOMS: atom_id res chain seq x y z
N ILE A 1 12.93 -0.83 20.99
CA ILE A 1 11.60 -1.28 20.54
C ILE A 1 10.72 -0.04 20.51
N VAL A 2 10.20 0.30 19.35
CA VAL A 2 9.22 1.36 19.18
C VAL A 2 7.84 0.70 19.13
N GLY A 3 7.03 0.88 20.18
CA GLY A 3 5.68 0.33 20.29
C GLY A 3 5.47 -0.49 21.55
N GLU A 4 4.25 -0.99 21.69
CA GLU A 4 3.80 -1.81 22.81
C GLU A 4 3.33 -3.18 22.29
N LEU A 5 3.57 -4.22 23.08
CA LEU A 5 2.97 -5.53 22.82
C LEU A 5 1.52 -5.50 23.27
N LYS A 6 0.60 -5.78 22.35
CA LYS A 6 -0.85 -5.84 22.61
C LYS A 6 -1.44 -7.12 22.03
N THR A 7 -2.43 -7.65 22.73
CA THR A 7 -3.25 -8.74 22.18
C THR A 7 -4.24 -8.21 21.15
N PRO A 8 -4.79 -9.07 20.27
CA PRO A 8 -5.86 -8.67 19.34
C PRO A 8 -7.07 -8.04 20.05
N GLU A 9 -7.42 -8.56 21.23
CA GLU A 9 -8.54 -8.05 22.04
C GLU A 9 -8.27 -6.66 22.62
N GLU A 10 -7.02 -6.38 23.04
CA GLU A 10 -6.61 -5.05 23.51
C GLU A 10 -6.61 -4.04 22.36
N VAL A 11 -6.14 -4.43 21.17
CA VAL A 11 -6.20 -3.57 19.99
C VAL A 11 -7.65 -3.31 19.59
N PHE A 12 -8.48 -4.35 19.56
CA PHE A 12 -9.90 -4.18 19.24
C PHE A 12 -10.62 -3.24 20.19
N LYS A 13 -10.35 -3.30 21.51
CA LYS A 13 -10.92 -2.35 22.49
C LYS A 13 -10.57 -0.90 22.20
N ILE A 14 -9.36 -0.62 21.66
CA ILE A 14 -8.95 0.72 21.27
C ILE A 14 -9.72 1.14 20.01
N VAL A 15 -9.79 0.27 19.03
CA VAL A 15 -10.52 0.46 17.77
C VAL A 15 -12.00 0.75 18.02
N ASP A 16 -12.64 0.00 18.92
CA ASP A 16 -14.08 0.12 19.23
C ASP A 16 -14.46 1.46 19.91
N GLN A 17 -13.49 2.21 20.43
CA GLN A 17 -13.74 3.55 20.95
C GLN A 17 -14.25 4.52 19.88
N ASP A 18 -13.87 4.28 18.63
CA ASP A 18 -14.27 5.09 17.47
C ASP A 18 -15.54 4.56 16.75
N LYS A 19 -16.26 3.63 17.38
CA LYS A 19 -17.49 2.99 16.85
C LYS A 19 -18.47 3.95 16.21
N VAL A 20 -18.74 5.09 16.86
CA VAL A 20 -19.69 6.09 16.36
C VAL A 20 -19.26 6.66 15.01
N PHE A 21 -17.96 6.88 14.83
CA PHE A 21 -17.42 7.40 13.57
C PHE A 21 -17.49 6.34 12.46
N TYR A 22 -17.19 5.08 12.75
CA TYR A 22 -17.31 3.99 11.78
C TYR A 22 -18.75 3.78 11.32
N GLN A 23 -19.70 3.82 12.25
CA GLN A 23 -21.12 3.69 11.93
C GLN A 23 -21.65 4.84 11.07
N GLN A 24 -21.17 6.07 11.29
CA GLN A 24 -21.58 7.24 10.50
C GLN A 24 -20.97 7.29 9.11
N SER A 25 -19.70 6.88 8.98
CA SER A 25 -18.94 6.96 7.73
C SER A 25 -19.04 5.70 6.87
N GLY A 26 -19.48 4.56 7.44
CA GLY A 26 -19.32 3.25 6.83
C GLY A 26 -17.87 2.80 6.76
N GLY A 27 -16.99 3.45 7.52
CA GLY A 27 -15.56 3.18 7.56
C GLY A 27 -15.16 2.07 8.55
N GLY A 28 -13.89 2.04 8.90
CA GLY A 28 -13.35 1.01 9.78
C GLY A 28 -11.85 1.15 10.01
N VAL A 29 -11.14 0.06 9.95
CA VAL A 29 -9.75 -0.08 10.40
C VAL A 29 -8.81 -0.36 9.24
N THR A 30 -7.69 0.35 9.20
CA THR A 30 -6.58 0.06 8.28
C THR A 30 -5.39 -0.52 9.05
N PHE A 31 -5.00 -1.73 8.70
CA PHE A 31 -3.75 -2.32 9.17
C PHE A 31 -2.60 -1.78 8.35
N SER A 32 -1.65 -1.15 9.01
CA SER A 32 -0.46 -0.53 8.42
C SER A 32 0.77 -0.79 9.31
N GLY A 33 1.88 -0.10 9.06
CA GLY A 33 3.10 -0.19 9.86
C GLY A 33 4.29 -0.68 9.05
N GLY A 34 4.89 -1.85 9.40
CA GLY A 34 5.85 -2.55 8.54
C GLY A 34 5.11 -3.26 7.40
N GLU A 35 5.23 -4.58 7.31
CA GLU A 35 4.39 -5.39 6.40
C GLU A 35 3.36 -6.16 7.25
N PRO A 36 2.07 -5.74 7.27
CA PRO A 36 1.07 -6.34 8.14
C PRO A 36 0.85 -7.83 7.86
N PHE A 37 0.91 -8.26 6.60
CA PHE A 37 0.72 -9.64 6.20
C PHE A 37 1.85 -10.60 6.64
N LEU A 38 2.86 -10.12 7.37
CA LEU A 38 3.78 -10.97 8.12
C LEU A 38 3.13 -11.54 9.40
N HIS A 39 2.02 -10.95 9.85
CA HIS A 39 1.28 -11.35 11.06
C HIS A 39 -0.19 -11.70 10.74
N PRO A 40 -0.47 -12.65 9.82
CA PRO A 40 -1.82 -12.91 9.33
C PRO A 40 -2.78 -13.39 10.42
N GLU A 41 -2.30 -14.14 11.41
CA GLU A 41 -3.13 -14.62 12.52
C GLU A 41 -3.62 -13.49 13.43
N PHE A 42 -2.78 -12.47 13.63
CA PHE A 42 -3.17 -11.27 14.36
C PHE A 42 -4.23 -10.48 13.60
N ILE A 43 -4.00 -10.22 12.30
CA ILE A 43 -4.96 -9.56 11.42
C ILE A 43 -6.28 -10.32 11.41
N GLN A 44 -6.25 -11.64 11.27
CA GLN A 44 -7.45 -12.48 11.28
C GLN A 44 -8.33 -12.23 12.50
N LYS A 45 -7.73 -12.26 13.70
CA LYS A 45 -8.47 -12.09 14.96
C LYS A 45 -9.08 -10.69 15.07
N VAL A 46 -8.30 -9.64 14.80
CA VAL A 46 -8.81 -8.25 14.87
C VAL A 46 -9.87 -8.02 13.81
N SER A 47 -9.65 -8.46 12.56
CA SER A 47 -10.62 -8.32 11.47
C SER A 47 -11.92 -9.05 11.76
N ALA A 48 -11.87 -10.25 12.34
CA ALA A 48 -13.08 -10.97 12.71
C ALA A 48 -13.92 -10.22 13.74
N MET A 49 -13.28 -9.59 14.73
CA MET A 49 -13.98 -8.73 15.72
C MET A 49 -14.55 -7.48 15.07
N CYS A 50 -13.80 -6.83 14.17
CA CYS A 50 -14.27 -5.69 13.39
C CYS A 50 -15.50 -6.03 12.55
N LYS A 51 -15.47 -7.16 11.85
CA LYS A 51 -16.60 -7.66 11.05
C LYS A 51 -17.86 -7.94 11.89
N ALA A 52 -17.70 -8.48 13.08
CA ALA A 52 -18.81 -8.74 14.01
C ALA A 52 -19.55 -7.46 14.42
N GLU A 53 -18.84 -6.33 14.46
CA GLU A 53 -19.40 -4.99 14.75
C GLU A 53 -19.82 -4.21 13.50
N GLY A 54 -19.62 -4.80 12.30
CA GLY A 54 -19.96 -4.17 11.03
C GLY A 54 -18.94 -3.13 10.53
N TYR A 55 -17.71 -3.13 11.06
CA TYR A 55 -16.65 -2.26 10.58
C TYR A 55 -15.97 -2.82 9.34
N THR A 56 -15.60 -1.95 8.42
CA THR A 56 -14.78 -2.33 7.27
C THR A 56 -13.32 -2.49 7.68
N THR A 57 -12.59 -3.31 6.93
CA THR A 57 -11.17 -3.57 7.17
C THR A 57 -10.35 -3.36 5.91
N ALA A 58 -9.24 -2.65 6.04
CA ALA A 58 -8.27 -2.43 4.98
C ALA A 58 -6.87 -2.84 5.41
N VAL A 59 -6.01 -3.16 4.45
CA VAL A 59 -4.59 -3.46 4.69
C VAL A 59 -3.74 -2.66 3.72
N GLU A 60 -2.72 -1.97 4.25
CA GLU A 60 -1.65 -1.38 3.45
C GLU A 60 -0.49 -2.36 3.36
N THR A 61 -0.07 -2.72 2.15
CA THR A 61 0.97 -3.72 1.94
C THR A 61 1.95 -3.33 0.84
N CYS A 62 3.22 -3.70 1.02
CA CYS A 62 4.22 -3.63 -0.04
C CYS A 62 4.25 -4.92 -0.91
N GLY A 63 3.40 -5.88 -0.63
CA GLY A 63 3.28 -7.11 -1.42
C GLY A 63 4.36 -8.18 -1.18
N ASN A 64 5.33 -7.93 -0.30
CA ASN A 64 6.43 -8.87 -0.07
C ASN A 64 6.18 -9.80 1.14
N PHE A 65 5.17 -10.63 1.04
CA PHE A 65 4.76 -11.58 2.08
C PHE A 65 4.55 -12.99 1.50
N CYS A 66 4.37 -13.99 2.38
CA CYS A 66 3.96 -15.33 1.99
C CYS A 66 2.45 -15.35 1.73
N LEU A 67 2.04 -15.71 0.50
CA LEU A 67 0.63 -15.62 0.08
C LEU A 67 -0.28 -16.63 0.79
N SER A 68 0.18 -17.87 1.00
CA SER A 68 -0.66 -18.96 1.51
C SER A 68 -1.38 -18.67 2.85
N PRO A 69 -0.73 -18.08 3.88
CA PRO A 69 -1.46 -17.69 5.09
C PRO A 69 -2.47 -16.56 4.85
N VAL A 70 -2.17 -15.62 3.95
CA VAL A 70 -3.04 -14.48 3.64
C VAL A 70 -4.31 -14.93 2.93
N LEU A 71 -4.24 -15.91 2.05
CA LEU A 71 -5.42 -16.48 1.38
C LEU A 71 -6.46 -17.05 2.35
N LYS A 72 -6.05 -17.45 3.55
CA LYS A 72 -6.98 -17.98 4.57
C LYS A 72 -7.81 -16.90 5.27
N ILE A 73 -7.39 -15.64 5.15
CA ILE A 73 -7.99 -14.51 5.86
C ILE A 73 -8.52 -13.43 4.91
N ILE A 74 -8.33 -13.60 3.61
CA ILE A 74 -8.61 -12.54 2.63
C ILE A 74 -10.09 -12.14 2.63
N ASP A 75 -10.99 -13.05 2.92
CA ASP A 75 -12.44 -12.77 3.01
C ASP A 75 -12.82 -11.86 4.19
N LEU A 76 -11.90 -11.66 5.13
CA LEU A 76 -12.05 -10.71 6.23
C LEU A 76 -11.55 -9.30 5.86
N ILE A 77 -10.91 -9.13 4.70
CA ILE A 77 -10.32 -7.87 4.25
C ILE A 77 -11.16 -7.30 3.11
N ASP A 78 -11.77 -6.14 3.35
CA ASP A 78 -12.62 -5.48 2.37
C ASP A 78 -11.81 -4.76 1.30
N HIS A 79 -10.65 -4.20 1.69
CA HIS A 79 -9.86 -3.38 0.80
C HIS A 79 -8.36 -3.56 1.02
N VAL A 80 -7.60 -3.62 -0.06
CA VAL A 80 -6.13 -3.66 -0.02
C VAL A 80 -5.55 -2.45 -0.73
N LEU A 81 -4.78 -1.65 0.01
CA LEU A 81 -3.95 -0.58 -0.50
C LEU A 81 -2.58 -1.17 -0.81
N PHE A 82 -2.28 -1.36 -2.10
CA PHE A 82 -1.12 -2.14 -2.52
C PHE A 82 -0.03 -1.27 -3.13
N ASP A 83 1.13 -1.20 -2.49
CA ASP A 83 2.25 -0.38 -2.95
C ASP A 83 3.01 -1.06 -4.11
N ILE A 84 2.97 -0.46 -5.29
CA ILE A 84 3.80 -0.80 -6.44
C ILE A 84 4.87 0.30 -6.58
N LYS A 85 6.10 -0.01 -6.18
CA LYS A 85 7.16 1.02 -6.09
C LYS A 85 7.91 1.23 -7.39
N ILE A 86 8.34 0.16 -8.04
CA ILE A 86 9.12 0.17 -9.28
C ILE A 86 8.76 -1.07 -10.09
N ILE A 87 8.44 -0.90 -11.38
CA ILE A 87 8.09 -2.02 -12.27
C ILE A 87 9.33 -2.72 -12.82
N ASP A 88 10.35 -1.95 -13.19
CA ASP A 88 11.63 -2.52 -13.66
C ASP A 88 12.29 -3.32 -12.54
N GLU A 89 12.60 -4.60 -12.79
CA GLU A 89 13.11 -5.52 -11.77
C GLU A 89 14.53 -5.15 -11.33
N GLU A 90 15.41 -4.78 -12.25
CA GLU A 90 16.80 -4.42 -11.91
C GLU A 90 16.81 -3.16 -11.06
N LYS A 91 16.00 -2.19 -11.43
CA LYS A 91 15.80 -0.96 -10.69
C LYS A 91 15.18 -1.23 -9.30
N HIS A 92 14.21 -2.13 -9.22
CA HIS A 92 13.61 -2.52 -7.94
C HIS A 92 14.64 -3.21 -7.02
N ILE A 93 15.48 -4.08 -7.56
CA ILE A 93 16.58 -4.71 -6.80
C ILE A 93 17.54 -3.63 -6.29
N ARG A 94 17.90 -2.68 -7.14
CA ARG A 94 18.83 -1.59 -6.80
C ARG A 94 18.33 -0.72 -5.64
N TYR A 95 17.06 -0.32 -5.66
CA TYR A 95 16.50 0.65 -4.70
C TYR A 95 15.74 0.02 -3.55
N CYS A 96 15.17 -1.17 -3.72
CA CYS A 96 14.39 -1.90 -2.69
C CYS A 96 15.11 -3.14 -2.16
N GLY A 97 16.30 -3.49 -2.69
CA GLY A 97 17.12 -4.60 -2.23
C GLY A 97 16.60 -5.99 -2.58
N LYS A 98 15.48 -6.12 -3.32
CA LYS A 98 14.83 -7.39 -3.66
C LYS A 98 14.16 -7.34 -5.03
N SER A 99 13.96 -8.53 -5.65
CA SER A 99 13.14 -8.68 -6.84
C SER A 99 11.67 -8.35 -6.54
N ASN A 100 10.98 -7.75 -7.51
CA ASN A 100 9.54 -7.47 -7.47
C ASN A 100 8.65 -8.59 -7.99
N GLN A 101 9.20 -9.69 -8.50
CA GLN A 101 8.43 -10.80 -9.09
C GLN A 101 7.40 -11.39 -8.12
N LYS A 102 7.76 -11.56 -6.84
CA LYS A 102 6.84 -12.02 -5.80
C LYS A 102 5.73 -11.02 -5.52
N ILE A 103 6.09 -9.73 -5.51
CA ILE A 103 5.16 -8.62 -5.29
C ILE A 103 4.12 -8.60 -6.41
N HIS A 104 4.53 -8.69 -7.66
CA HIS A 104 3.64 -8.72 -8.83
C HIS A 104 2.70 -9.93 -8.80
N ARG A 105 3.20 -11.13 -8.46
CA ARG A 105 2.35 -12.33 -8.31
C ARG A 105 1.32 -12.19 -7.20
N ASN A 106 1.71 -11.61 -6.06
CA ASN A 106 0.80 -11.36 -4.96
C ASN A 106 -0.26 -10.32 -5.34
N PHE A 107 0.13 -9.23 -6.01
CA PHE A 107 -0.78 -8.22 -6.55
C PHE A 107 -1.81 -8.84 -7.49
N GLU A 108 -1.37 -9.59 -8.51
CA GLU A 108 -2.25 -10.27 -9.45
C GLU A 108 -3.23 -11.22 -8.76
N THR A 109 -2.78 -11.93 -7.74
CA THR A 109 -3.65 -12.85 -7.00
C THR A 109 -4.68 -12.10 -6.18
N LEU A 110 -4.30 -11.06 -5.45
CA LEU A 110 -5.23 -10.28 -4.63
C LEU A 110 -6.27 -9.53 -5.47
N LEU A 111 -5.92 -9.02 -6.65
CA LEU A 111 -6.86 -8.42 -7.60
C LEU A 111 -8.02 -9.34 -8.03
N LYS A 112 -7.87 -10.65 -7.87
CA LYS A 112 -8.90 -11.64 -8.20
C LYS A 112 -9.84 -11.93 -7.03
N LEU A 113 -9.43 -11.57 -5.80
CA LEU A 113 -10.04 -12.03 -4.56
C LEU A 113 -10.69 -10.92 -3.74
N THR A 114 -10.17 -9.69 -3.82
CA THR A 114 -10.66 -8.56 -3.03
C THR A 114 -10.54 -7.25 -3.81
N ASP A 115 -11.07 -6.17 -3.27
CA ASP A 115 -10.91 -4.82 -3.85
C ASP A 115 -9.48 -4.32 -3.57
N VAL A 116 -8.73 -4.00 -4.62
CA VAL A 116 -7.33 -3.56 -4.52
C VAL A 116 -7.17 -2.20 -5.20
N THR A 117 -6.64 -1.24 -4.45
CA THR A 117 -6.16 0.03 -4.99
C THR A 117 -4.64 0.03 -5.04
N PRO A 118 -4.01 0.02 -6.22
CA PRO A 118 -2.59 0.20 -6.34
C PRO A 118 -2.20 1.63 -5.93
N ARG A 119 -1.12 1.74 -5.13
CA ARG A 119 -0.51 3.01 -4.75
C ARG A 119 0.93 3.04 -5.26
N VAL A 120 1.32 4.15 -5.85
CA VAL A 120 2.64 4.33 -6.43
C VAL A 120 3.32 5.53 -5.80
N PRO A 121 4.30 5.34 -4.90
CA PRO A 121 5.12 6.44 -4.42
C PRO A 121 5.98 6.96 -5.57
N ILE A 122 5.84 8.23 -5.91
CA ILE A 122 6.62 8.90 -6.96
C ILE A 122 7.85 9.53 -6.34
N ILE A 123 9.02 8.99 -6.66
CA ILE A 123 10.30 9.41 -6.11
C ILE A 123 11.13 10.02 -7.25
N PRO A 124 11.36 11.35 -7.22
CA PRO A 124 12.09 12.05 -8.27
C PRO A 124 13.47 11.46 -8.58
N GLY A 125 13.72 11.24 -9.88
CA GLY A 125 14.96 10.64 -10.39
C GLY A 125 15.05 9.12 -10.21
N ILE A 126 14.05 8.48 -9.59
CA ILE A 126 14.06 7.02 -9.37
C ILE A 126 13.00 6.32 -10.21
N ASN A 127 11.72 6.68 -10.09
CA ASN A 127 10.64 5.97 -10.76
C ASN A 127 9.65 6.90 -11.49
N ASP A 128 10.07 8.13 -11.78
CA ASP A 128 9.25 9.19 -12.32
C ASP A 128 9.59 9.59 -13.76
N THR A 129 10.50 8.84 -14.42
CA THR A 129 10.84 9.12 -15.83
C THR A 129 9.71 8.70 -16.77
N PRO A 130 9.62 9.27 -17.99
CA PRO A 130 8.62 8.84 -18.98
C PRO A 130 8.66 7.32 -19.26
N VAL A 131 9.83 6.70 -19.18
CA VAL A 131 9.99 5.24 -19.34
C VAL A 131 9.36 4.50 -18.18
N ASP A 132 9.59 4.95 -16.93
CA ASP A 132 9.00 4.34 -15.74
C ASP A 132 7.47 4.43 -15.77
N ILE A 133 6.94 5.59 -16.15
CA ILE A 133 5.48 5.80 -16.25
C ILE A 133 4.88 4.95 -17.37
N ALA A 134 5.56 4.80 -18.51
CA ALA A 134 5.13 3.92 -19.59
C ALA A 134 5.11 2.44 -19.16
N LEU A 135 6.11 1.98 -18.39
CA LEU A 135 6.15 0.64 -17.81
C LEU A 135 4.99 0.43 -16.81
N LEU A 136 4.71 1.43 -15.98
CA LEU A 136 3.61 1.40 -15.02
C LEU A 136 2.26 1.32 -15.73
N CYS A 137 2.02 2.15 -16.74
CA CYS A 137 0.84 2.11 -17.59
C CYS A 137 0.66 0.71 -18.21
N ARG A 138 1.72 0.17 -18.83
CA ARG A 138 1.69 -1.16 -19.44
C ARG A 138 1.37 -2.26 -18.45
N PHE A 139 1.94 -2.17 -17.25
CA PHE A 139 1.68 -3.14 -16.19
C PHE A 139 0.22 -3.10 -15.73
N PHE A 140 -0.31 -1.92 -15.41
CA PHE A 140 -1.70 -1.80 -14.94
C PHE A 140 -2.75 -2.08 -16.03
N THR A 141 -2.45 -1.79 -17.30
CA THR A 141 -3.37 -2.05 -18.42
C THR A 141 -3.73 -3.53 -18.54
N GLN A 142 -2.86 -4.45 -18.10
CA GLN A 142 -3.16 -5.89 -18.06
C GLN A 142 -4.30 -6.24 -17.10
N TYR A 143 -4.61 -5.35 -16.14
CA TYR A 143 -5.61 -5.54 -15.09
C TYR A 143 -6.69 -4.47 -15.11
N LYS A 144 -6.90 -3.79 -16.26
CA LYS A 144 -7.78 -2.63 -16.37
C LYS A 144 -9.21 -2.89 -15.88
N ASP A 145 -9.72 -4.09 -16.10
CA ASP A 145 -11.07 -4.47 -15.66
C ASP A 145 -11.19 -4.68 -14.14
N LYS A 146 -10.06 -4.74 -13.44
CA LYS A 146 -9.98 -4.97 -11.98
C LYS A 146 -9.56 -3.73 -11.21
N ILE A 147 -8.73 -2.89 -11.80
CA ILE A 147 -8.24 -1.66 -11.17
C ILE A 147 -9.23 -0.54 -11.46
N LYS A 148 -9.93 -0.09 -10.42
CA LYS A 148 -10.87 1.04 -10.51
C LYS A 148 -10.14 2.39 -10.45
N ARG A 149 -9.14 2.47 -9.59
CA ARG A 149 -8.43 3.70 -9.26
C ARG A 149 -6.95 3.41 -8.97
N VAL A 150 -6.09 4.37 -9.27
CA VAL A 150 -4.66 4.35 -8.94
C VAL A 150 -4.34 5.57 -8.08
N HIS A 151 -3.65 5.37 -6.96
CA HIS A 151 -3.13 6.46 -6.16
C HIS A 151 -1.66 6.69 -6.48
N ILE A 152 -1.29 7.92 -6.77
CA ILE A 152 0.12 8.32 -6.88
C ILE A 152 0.47 9.19 -5.67
N LEU A 153 1.47 8.76 -4.92
CA LEU A 153 1.84 9.37 -3.66
C LEU A 153 3.10 10.22 -3.87
N PRO A 154 3.04 11.54 -3.69
CA PRO A 154 4.25 12.36 -3.76
C PRO A 154 5.25 11.89 -2.69
N TYR A 155 6.51 11.72 -3.07
CA TYR A 155 7.58 11.45 -2.13
C TYR A 155 7.64 12.54 -1.05
N HIS A 156 7.85 12.12 0.18
CA HIS A 156 8.11 12.99 1.32
C HIS A 156 9.13 12.35 2.26
N ASN A 157 9.83 13.17 3.02
CA ASN A 157 10.89 12.75 3.94
C ASN A 157 10.42 12.46 5.39
N LEU A 158 9.12 12.29 5.61
CA LEU A 158 8.55 12.01 6.96
C LEU A 158 9.08 10.71 7.59
N GLY A 159 9.68 9.81 6.77
CA GLY A 159 10.34 8.60 7.25
C GLY A 159 11.70 8.80 7.93
N LEU A 160 12.32 9.98 7.82
CA LEU A 160 13.65 10.26 8.37
C LEU A 160 13.78 9.90 9.85
N GLY A 161 12.81 10.28 10.68
CA GLY A 161 12.82 9.97 12.10
C GLY A 161 12.85 8.47 12.45
N LYS A 162 12.37 7.59 11.53
CA LYS A 162 12.48 6.14 11.71
C LYS A 162 13.90 5.64 11.45
N TYR A 163 14.57 6.19 10.44
CA TYR A 163 15.97 5.85 10.14
C TYR A 163 16.90 6.35 11.25
N GLU A 164 16.70 7.56 11.74
CA GLU A 164 17.43 8.09 12.90
C GLU A 164 17.23 7.23 14.15
N ALA A 165 15.99 6.80 14.43
CA ALA A 165 15.69 5.93 15.57
C ALA A 165 16.31 4.52 15.47
N LEU A 166 16.65 4.08 14.27
CA LEU A 166 17.27 2.78 13.98
C LEU A 166 18.80 2.89 13.79
N ASP A 167 19.35 4.10 13.86
CA ASP A 167 20.77 4.38 13.54
C ASP A 167 21.17 3.91 12.13
N GLU A 168 20.23 4.06 11.17
CA GLU A 168 20.40 3.64 9.78
C GLU A 168 20.57 4.85 8.86
N PRO A 169 21.50 4.82 7.89
CA PRO A 169 21.67 5.93 6.95
C PRO A 169 20.49 6.04 6.00
N TYR A 170 19.96 7.26 5.83
CA TYR A 170 18.91 7.53 4.87
C TYR A 170 19.50 7.86 3.50
N SER A 171 19.28 7.00 2.50
CA SER A 171 19.91 7.11 1.18
C SER A 171 19.29 8.17 0.26
N LEU A 172 18.16 8.78 0.64
CA LEU A 172 17.41 9.75 -0.17
C LEU A 172 17.44 11.16 0.42
N ASN A 173 18.49 11.51 1.17
CA ASN A 173 18.62 12.83 1.82
C ASN A 173 18.54 14.02 0.83
N ASP A 174 19.05 13.82 -0.39
CA ASP A 174 19.10 14.86 -1.43
C ASP A 174 17.88 14.84 -2.36
N VAL A 175 16.94 13.96 -2.12
CA VAL A 175 15.71 13.87 -2.91
C VAL A 175 14.65 14.80 -2.34
N HIS A 176 14.22 15.78 -3.13
CA HIS A 176 13.15 16.70 -2.76
C HIS A 176 11.79 16.17 -3.23
N PRO A 177 10.69 16.52 -2.55
CA PRO A 177 9.35 16.21 -3.02
C PRO A 177 9.13 16.70 -4.48
N PRO A 178 8.39 15.93 -5.30
CA PRO A 178 8.05 16.38 -6.66
C PRO A 178 7.15 17.61 -6.62
N SER A 179 7.23 18.45 -7.63
CA SER A 179 6.32 19.59 -7.77
C SER A 179 4.91 19.13 -8.12
N ASP A 180 3.91 19.95 -7.79
CA ASP A 180 2.53 19.71 -8.18
C ASP A 180 2.35 19.59 -9.70
N GLU A 181 3.09 20.39 -10.48
CA GLU A 181 3.08 20.32 -11.94
C GLU A 181 3.57 18.96 -12.44
N HIS A 182 4.67 18.44 -11.86
CA HIS A 182 5.20 17.12 -12.20
C HIS A 182 4.22 16.01 -11.86
N MET A 183 3.63 16.06 -10.66
CA MET A 183 2.62 15.08 -10.23
C MET A 183 1.38 15.12 -11.13
N ASN A 184 0.90 16.30 -11.51
CA ASN A 184 -0.22 16.46 -12.44
C ASN A 184 0.12 15.96 -13.85
N GLY A 185 1.37 16.08 -14.30
CA GLY A 185 1.85 15.48 -15.54
C GLY A 185 1.75 13.95 -15.52
N ILE A 186 2.26 13.32 -14.47
CA ILE A 186 2.19 11.86 -14.29
C ILE A 186 0.73 11.40 -14.17
N LYS A 187 -0.11 12.12 -13.44
CA LYS A 187 -1.55 11.86 -13.35
C LYS A 187 -2.17 11.84 -14.75
N ALA A 188 -1.94 12.87 -15.57
CA ALA A 188 -2.48 12.96 -16.91
C ALA A 188 -2.01 11.80 -17.82
N ASP A 189 -0.75 11.33 -17.65
CA ASP A 189 -0.22 10.20 -18.40
C ASP A 189 -0.95 8.90 -18.06
N LEU A 190 -1.17 8.63 -16.77
CA LEU A 190 -1.91 7.46 -16.30
C LEU A 190 -3.41 7.53 -16.66
N GLU A 191 -4.02 8.71 -16.61
CA GLU A 191 -5.41 8.92 -17.04
C GLU A 191 -5.58 8.67 -18.54
N ARG A 192 -4.59 9.01 -19.37
CA ARG A 192 -4.59 8.66 -20.81
C ARG A 192 -4.53 7.15 -21.04
N CYS A 193 -3.97 6.38 -20.11
CA CYS A 193 -4.01 4.91 -20.12
C CYS A 193 -5.38 4.35 -19.67
N GLY A 194 -6.30 5.22 -19.23
CA GLY A 194 -7.70 4.91 -18.90
C GLY A 194 -7.94 4.55 -17.44
N PHE A 195 -7.14 5.05 -16.52
CA PHE A 195 -7.34 4.90 -15.07
C PHE A 195 -7.90 6.17 -14.45
N GLU A 196 -8.71 6.04 -13.40
CA GLU A 196 -8.97 7.14 -12.48
C GLU A 196 -7.72 7.33 -11.59
N VAL A 197 -7.18 8.54 -11.50
CA VAL A 197 -5.94 8.78 -10.76
C VAL A 197 -6.13 9.83 -9.67
N VAL A 198 -5.74 9.49 -8.45
CA VAL A 198 -5.76 10.38 -7.28
C VAL A 198 -4.33 10.68 -6.86
N ILE A 199 -4.02 11.96 -6.62
CA ILE A 199 -2.77 12.37 -6.00
C ILE A 199 -2.98 12.39 -4.49
N GLY A 200 -2.16 11.62 -3.76
CA GLY A 200 -2.36 11.36 -2.34
C GLY A 200 -3.23 10.13 -2.10
N GLY A 201 -3.54 9.84 -0.82
CA GLY A 201 -4.35 8.69 -0.43
C GLY A 201 -4.39 8.47 1.06
#